data_17fa88ee492d5aeecdaef3231adc9338
#
_entry.id   17fa88ee492d5aeecdaef3231adc9338
#
_cell.length_a   1.000
_cell.length_b   1.000
_cell.length_c   1.000
_cell.angle_alpha   90.00
_cell.angle_beta   90.00
_cell.angle_gamma   90.00
#
_symmetry.space_group_name_H-M   'P 1'
#
loop_
_entity.id
_entity.type
_entity.pdbx_description
1 polymer ?
#
loop_
_entity_poly.entity_id
_entity_poly.type
_entity_poly.pdbx_seq_one_letter_code
_entity_poly.pdbx_strand_id
1 'polypeptide(L)'
;MIGNFILKVVFGAVVPLLSLMAFWWSAVLIGAGDSIILLSTVSGLIAGLVIEYFIVRKGKFSIYKLRTSTLILIYVFYSICFFGFFMGVPVFNLVFGSVAGYYWARKLVNNNPDKVVLREEKTKVSVFTALIMGLICLLSAYFAFTDVHTAANLKGMFNLSFEVSNGMLIGVSIAGGAIFFVSQYFLTDVAFEKTYRNLLNLSKTTNSK
;
A
#
# COMPACT_ATOMS: atom_id res chain seq x y z
N MET A 1 5.20 15.06 14.37
CA MET A 1 6.29 15.14 13.38
C MET A 1 6.38 13.88 12.51
N ILE A 2 6.44 12.68 13.07
CA ILE A 2 6.65 11.40 12.35
C ILE A 2 5.61 11.16 11.23
N GLY A 3 4.33 11.36 11.48
CA GLY A 3 3.30 11.08 10.47
C GLY A 3 3.34 11.98 9.23
N ASN A 4 3.83 13.24 9.36
CA ASN A 4 4.05 14.10 8.19
C ASN A 4 5.24 13.62 7.36
N PHE A 5 6.25 13.06 8.02
CA PHE A 5 7.41 12.48 7.37
C PHE A 5 7.01 11.24 6.55
N ILE A 6 6.24 10.33 7.16
CA ILE A 6 5.73 9.13 6.48
C ILE A 6 4.95 9.51 5.21
N LEU A 7 4.02 10.47 5.30
CA LEU A 7 3.27 10.91 4.13
C LEU A 7 4.16 11.52 3.04
N LYS A 8 5.16 12.33 3.42
CA LYS A 8 6.11 12.89 2.46
C LYS A 8 6.91 11.79 1.74
N VAL A 9 7.34 10.77 2.47
CA VAL A 9 8.06 9.62 1.89
C VAL A 9 7.14 8.84 0.95
N VAL A 10 5.93 8.49 1.40
CA VAL A 10 4.97 7.72 0.58
C VAL A 10 4.60 8.46 -0.70
N PHE A 11 4.28 9.74 -0.63
CA PHE A 11 3.90 10.50 -1.84
C PHE A 11 5.11 10.88 -2.70
N GLY A 12 6.28 11.13 -2.10
CA GLY A 12 7.51 11.46 -2.81
C GLY A 12 8.18 10.26 -3.47
N ALA A 13 7.94 9.03 -3.03
CA ALA A 13 8.49 7.84 -3.66
C ALA A 13 7.71 7.37 -4.90
N VAL A 14 6.51 7.91 -5.17
CA VAL A 14 5.67 7.47 -6.31
C VAL A 14 6.38 7.68 -7.64
N VAL A 15 6.89 8.89 -7.90
CA VAL A 15 7.54 9.22 -9.17
C VAL A 15 8.85 8.45 -9.36
N PRO A 16 9.77 8.38 -8.38
CA PRO A 16 10.97 7.56 -8.47
C PRO A 16 10.69 6.08 -8.74
N LEU A 17 9.70 5.48 -8.06
CA LEU A 17 9.36 4.08 -8.26
C LEU A 17 8.72 3.82 -9.62
N LEU A 18 7.81 4.69 -10.08
CA LEU A 18 7.23 4.59 -11.42
C LEU A 18 8.31 4.69 -12.51
N SER A 19 9.23 5.64 -12.36
CA SER A 19 10.32 5.83 -13.30
C SER A 19 11.27 4.63 -13.33
N LEU A 20 11.65 4.11 -12.14
CA LEU A 20 12.43 2.90 -12.00
C LEU A 20 11.78 1.73 -12.75
N MET A 21 10.49 1.48 -12.50
CA MET A 21 9.74 0.38 -13.13
C MET A 21 9.63 0.57 -14.65
N ALA A 22 9.38 1.79 -15.12
CA ALA A 22 9.27 2.07 -16.54
C ALA A 22 10.59 1.79 -17.28
N PHE A 23 11.72 2.21 -16.72
CA PHE A 23 13.04 1.96 -17.29
C PHE A 23 13.42 0.48 -17.22
N TRP A 24 13.14 -0.19 -16.12
CA TRP A 24 13.37 -1.63 -15.97
C TRP A 24 12.58 -2.44 -16.98
N TRP A 25 11.27 -2.22 -17.08
CA TRP A 25 10.41 -2.91 -18.04
C TRP A 25 10.82 -2.63 -19.48
N SER A 26 11.18 -1.38 -19.80
CA SER A 26 11.65 -1.03 -21.16
C SER A 26 12.89 -1.84 -21.52
N ALA A 27 13.87 -1.97 -20.63
CA ALA A 27 15.08 -2.74 -20.86
C ALA A 27 14.81 -4.25 -21.01
N VAL A 28 13.90 -4.81 -20.20
CA VAL A 28 13.49 -6.21 -20.28
C VAL A 28 12.75 -6.50 -21.59
N LEU A 29 11.82 -5.64 -22.01
CA LEU A 29 11.02 -5.84 -23.23
C LEU A 29 11.88 -5.80 -24.51
N ILE A 30 12.97 -5.04 -24.54
CA ILE A 30 13.90 -5.05 -25.68
C ILE A 30 14.91 -6.20 -25.62
N GLY A 31 14.84 -7.07 -24.62
CA GLY A 31 15.75 -8.21 -24.47
C GLY A 31 17.19 -7.81 -24.13
N ALA A 32 17.38 -6.70 -23.39
CA ALA A 32 18.71 -6.24 -22.99
C ALA A 32 19.39 -7.23 -22.04
N GLY A 33 20.71 -7.29 -22.07
CA GLY A 33 21.47 -8.09 -21.10
C GLY A 33 21.41 -7.51 -19.68
N ASP A 34 21.69 -8.36 -18.68
CA ASP A 34 21.51 -8.05 -17.24
C ASP A 34 22.18 -6.74 -16.81
N SER A 35 23.37 -6.46 -17.31
CA SER A 35 24.10 -5.21 -17.00
C SER A 35 23.37 -3.97 -17.52
N ILE A 36 22.73 -4.05 -18.69
CA ILE A 36 21.97 -2.95 -19.29
C ILE A 36 20.65 -2.77 -18.52
N ILE A 37 20.01 -3.86 -18.12
CA ILE A 37 18.79 -3.83 -17.29
C ILE A 37 19.09 -3.13 -15.96
N LEU A 38 20.19 -3.50 -15.30
CA LEU A 38 20.61 -2.86 -14.05
C LEU A 38 20.88 -1.36 -14.22
N LEU A 39 21.66 -1.00 -15.25
CA LEU A 39 22.01 0.39 -15.53
C LEU A 39 20.75 1.22 -15.86
N SER A 40 19.85 0.68 -16.67
CA SER A 40 18.57 1.29 -17.01
C SER A 40 17.72 1.53 -15.75
N THR A 41 17.61 0.53 -14.88
CA THR A 41 16.84 0.61 -13.63
C THR A 41 17.36 1.72 -12.71
N VAL A 42 18.69 1.79 -12.52
CA VAL A 42 19.33 2.83 -11.70
C VAL A 42 19.15 4.21 -12.34
N SER A 43 19.30 4.32 -13.66
CA SER A 43 19.05 5.56 -14.39
C SER A 43 17.61 6.03 -14.25
N GLY A 44 16.64 5.11 -14.30
CA GLY A 44 15.23 5.40 -14.06
C GLY A 44 14.97 5.93 -12.66
N LEU A 45 15.60 5.33 -11.64
CA LEU A 45 15.49 5.81 -10.26
C LEU A 45 16.04 7.25 -10.12
N ILE A 46 17.22 7.52 -10.67
CA ILE A 46 17.84 8.86 -10.63
C ILE A 46 16.95 9.88 -11.36
N ALA A 47 16.47 9.54 -12.57
CA ALA A 47 15.57 10.41 -13.32
C ALA A 47 14.30 10.73 -12.53
N GLY A 48 13.69 9.72 -11.90
CA GLY A 48 12.52 9.89 -11.05
C GLY A 48 12.78 10.80 -9.84
N LEU A 49 13.90 10.67 -9.16
CA LEU A 49 14.31 11.55 -8.06
C LEU A 49 14.50 13.01 -8.52
N VAL A 50 15.09 13.21 -9.69
CA VAL A 50 15.27 14.56 -10.28
C VAL A 50 13.90 15.17 -10.60
N ILE A 51 13.00 14.43 -11.23
CA ILE A 51 11.63 14.88 -11.55
C ILE A 51 10.89 15.25 -10.26
N GLU A 52 10.93 14.37 -9.24
CA GLU A 52 10.28 14.62 -7.93
C GLU A 52 10.83 15.88 -7.27
N TYR A 53 12.16 16.08 -7.28
CA TYR A 53 12.78 17.28 -6.74
C TYR A 53 12.23 18.56 -7.41
N PHE A 54 12.06 18.58 -8.72
CA PHE A 54 11.49 19.72 -9.44
C PHE A 54 10.01 19.94 -9.14
N ILE A 55 9.22 18.86 -8.97
CA ILE A 55 7.82 18.93 -8.60
C ILE A 55 7.67 19.55 -7.20
N VAL A 56 8.45 19.07 -6.23
CA VAL A 56 8.41 19.55 -4.85
C VAL A 56 8.91 20.99 -4.74
N ARG A 57 9.99 21.34 -5.44
CA ARG A 57 10.58 22.69 -5.42
C ARG A 57 9.65 23.76 -5.96
N LYS A 58 8.77 23.44 -6.92
CA LYS A 58 7.75 24.38 -7.43
C LYS A 58 6.68 24.76 -6.40
N GLY A 59 6.71 24.18 -5.19
CA GLY A 59 6.10 24.71 -3.96
C GLY A 59 4.58 24.75 -3.87
N LYS A 60 3.85 24.26 -4.87
CA LYS A 60 2.36 24.31 -4.91
C LYS A 60 1.68 22.96 -4.63
N PHE A 61 2.45 21.90 -4.35
CA PHE A 61 1.89 20.57 -4.18
C PHE A 61 1.38 20.37 -2.75
N SER A 62 0.08 20.52 -2.56
CA SER A 62 -0.59 20.16 -1.31
C SER A 62 -1.11 18.73 -1.41
N ILE A 63 -0.51 17.82 -0.67
CA ILE A 63 -0.90 16.40 -0.60
C ILE A 63 -2.40 16.25 -0.31
N TYR A 64 -2.97 17.12 0.53
CA TYR A 64 -4.37 17.05 0.95
C TYR A 64 -5.38 17.53 -0.12
N LYS A 65 -4.91 18.21 -1.18
CA LYS A 65 -5.74 18.67 -2.31
C LYS A 65 -5.84 17.66 -3.44
N LEU A 66 -5.19 16.49 -3.32
CA LEU A 66 -5.24 15.45 -4.33
C LEU A 66 -6.67 14.92 -4.53
N ARG A 67 -7.02 14.65 -5.79
CA ARG A 67 -8.30 14.03 -6.15
C ARG A 67 -8.34 12.60 -5.60
N THR A 68 -9.53 12.14 -5.22
CA THR A 68 -9.74 10.77 -4.71
C THR A 68 -9.25 9.70 -5.70
N SER A 69 -9.50 9.89 -7.01
CA SER A 69 -9.02 8.97 -8.05
C SER A 69 -7.50 8.82 -8.06
N THR A 70 -6.75 9.91 -7.87
CA THR A 70 -5.28 9.86 -7.78
C THR A 70 -4.83 9.08 -6.55
N LEU A 71 -5.53 9.24 -5.41
CA LEU A 71 -5.21 8.51 -4.19
C LEU A 71 -5.48 7.01 -4.32
N ILE A 72 -6.58 6.63 -4.97
CA ILE A 72 -6.90 5.24 -5.31
C ILE A 72 -5.78 4.65 -6.17
N LEU A 73 -5.37 5.37 -7.23
CA LEU A 73 -4.31 4.92 -8.12
C LEU A 73 -2.98 4.72 -7.39
N ILE A 74 -2.59 5.66 -6.52
CA ILE A 74 -1.37 5.56 -5.70
C ILE A 74 -1.45 4.35 -4.76
N TYR A 75 -2.60 4.15 -4.10
CA TYR A 75 -2.79 3.02 -3.19
C TYR A 75 -2.68 1.67 -3.91
N VAL A 76 -3.37 1.53 -5.06
CA VAL A 76 -3.32 0.32 -5.88
C VAL A 76 -1.90 0.09 -6.42
N PHE A 77 -1.24 1.13 -6.90
CA PHE A 77 0.15 1.06 -7.36
C PHE A 77 1.08 0.50 -6.27
N TYR A 78 1.04 1.08 -5.07
CA TYR A 78 1.85 0.56 -3.96
C TYR A 78 1.47 -0.89 -3.60
N SER A 79 0.19 -1.20 -3.57
CA SER A 79 -0.27 -2.55 -3.24
C SER A 79 0.27 -3.59 -4.22
N ILE A 80 0.32 -3.27 -5.51
CA ILE A 80 0.90 -4.13 -6.56
C ILE A 80 2.42 -4.22 -6.40
N CYS A 81 3.11 -3.09 -6.17
CA CYS A 81 4.56 -3.08 -5.96
C CYS A 81 4.95 -3.97 -4.78
N PHE A 82 4.27 -3.82 -3.63
CA PHE A 82 4.58 -4.61 -2.45
C PHE A 82 4.24 -6.08 -2.63
N PHE A 83 3.14 -6.39 -3.31
CA PHE A 83 2.82 -7.76 -3.66
C PHE A 83 3.94 -8.41 -4.49
N GLY A 84 4.45 -7.71 -5.50
CA GLY A 84 5.56 -8.18 -6.32
C GLY A 84 6.88 -8.30 -5.56
N PHE A 85 7.25 -7.28 -4.78
CA PHE A 85 8.51 -7.28 -4.01
C PHE A 85 8.57 -8.36 -2.93
N PHE A 86 7.44 -8.70 -2.31
CA PHE A 86 7.37 -9.68 -1.24
C PHE A 86 6.85 -11.04 -1.71
N MET A 87 7.09 -11.39 -2.98
CA MET A 87 6.79 -12.70 -3.56
C MET A 87 5.34 -13.15 -3.32
N GLY A 88 4.39 -12.23 -3.41
CA GLY A 88 2.98 -12.54 -3.26
C GLY A 88 2.47 -12.65 -1.81
N VAL A 89 3.26 -12.28 -0.81
CA VAL A 89 2.85 -12.29 0.60
C VAL A 89 2.15 -10.99 0.97
N PRO A 90 0.86 -11.00 1.35
CA PRO A 90 0.05 -9.78 1.54
C PRO A 90 0.29 -9.03 2.86
N VAL A 91 1.12 -9.55 3.77
CA VAL A 91 1.33 -8.99 5.13
C VAL A 91 1.69 -7.51 5.12
N PHE A 92 2.56 -7.09 4.21
CA PHE A 92 3.02 -5.70 4.15
C PHE A 92 1.93 -4.72 3.70
N ASN A 93 0.92 -5.19 2.98
CA ASN A 93 -0.21 -4.37 2.57
C ASN A 93 -1.08 -3.91 3.76
N LEU A 94 -1.05 -4.62 4.90
CA LEU A 94 -1.69 -4.19 6.15
C LEU A 94 -1.21 -2.81 6.61
N VAL A 95 0.09 -2.54 6.46
CA VAL A 95 0.69 -1.24 6.82
C VAL A 95 0.11 -0.13 5.95
N PHE A 96 -0.09 -0.39 4.64
CA PHE A 96 -0.65 0.62 3.73
C PHE A 96 -2.09 1.00 4.04
N GLY A 97 -2.91 0.06 4.51
CA GLY A 97 -4.25 0.40 4.98
C GLY A 97 -4.23 1.34 6.17
N SER A 98 -3.32 1.11 7.12
CA SER A 98 -3.15 2.03 8.26
C SER A 98 -2.69 3.42 7.80
N VAL A 99 -1.78 3.50 6.84
CA VAL A 99 -1.33 4.78 6.24
C VAL A 99 -2.48 5.46 5.49
N ALA A 100 -3.31 4.71 4.76
CA ALA A 100 -4.48 5.25 4.06
C ALA A 100 -5.50 5.83 5.05
N GLY A 101 -5.83 5.12 6.13
CA GLY A 101 -6.71 5.59 7.20
C GLY A 101 -6.17 6.87 7.86
N TYR A 102 -4.87 6.87 8.19
CA TYR A 102 -4.18 8.04 8.75
C TYR A 102 -4.24 9.25 7.82
N TYR A 103 -3.94 9.07 6.54
CA TYR A 103 -3.98 10.14 5.54
C TYR A 103 -5.39 10.69 5.36
N TRP A 104 -6.40 9.80 5.22
CA TRP A 104 -7.78 10.21 4.97
C TRP A 104 -8.36 11.00 6.12
N ALA A 105 -8.09 10.61 7.36
CA ALA A 105 -8.49 11.36 8.54
C ALA A 105 -7.92 12.79 8.53
N ARG A 106 -6.64 12.94 8.17
CA ARG A 106 -6.00 14.27 8.05
C ARG A 106 -6.60 15.13 6.93
N LYS A 107 -6.85 14.52 5.78
CA LYS A 107 -7.48 15.20 4.65
C LYS A 107 -8.84 15.74 5.03
N LEU A 108 -9.63 14.97 5.75
CA LEU A 108 -10.96 15.39 6.21
C LEU A 108 -10.90 16.50 7.23
N VAL A 109 -10.05 16.41 8.25
CA VAL A 109 -9.88 17.49 9.24
C VAL A 109 -9.45 18.80 8.58
N ASN A 110 -8.58 18.73 7.57
CA ASN A 110 -8.14 19.92 6.84
C ASN A 110 -9.26 20.55 5.99
N ASN A 111 -10.28 19.79 5.61
CA ASN A 111 -11.41 20.25 4.80
C ASN A 111 -12.67 20.56 5.64
N ASN A 112 -12.59 20.49 6.99
CA ASN A 112 -13.67 20.77 7.95
C ASN A 112 -15.01 20.07 7.64
N PRO A 113 -15.09 18.73 7.58
CA PRO A 113 -16.32 18.03 7.30
C PRO A 113 -17.23 17.91 8.54
N ASP A 114 -18.54 17.86 8.32
CA ASP A 114 -19.53 17.51 9.34
C ASP A 114 -19.31 16.10 9.89
N LYS A 115 -19.74 15.84 11.14
CA LYS A 115 -19.57 14.54 11.81
C LYS A 115 -20.25 13.36 11.08
N VAL A 116 -21.34 13.62 10.38
CA VAL A 116 -22.07 12.59 9.61
C VAL A 116 -21.23 12.12 8.42
N VAL A 117 -20.66 13.06 7.67
CA VAL A 117 -19.76 12.79 6.54
C VAL A 117 -18.54 11.99 6.98
N LEU A 118 -18.07 12.24 8.20
CA LEU A 118 -16.91 11.56 8.76
C LEU A 118 -17.09 10.04 8.89
N ARG A 119 -18.23 9.59 9.42
CA ARG A 119 -18.50 8.15 9.61
C ARG A 119 -18.59 7.42 8.27
N GLU A 120 -19.24 8.04 7.30
CA GLU A 120 -19.34 7.48 5.96
C GLU A 120 -17.97 7.37 5.28
N GLU A 121 -17.17 8.43 5.33
CA GLU A 121 -15.83 8.44 4.71
C GLU A 121 -14.87 7.45 5.40
N LYS A 122 -14.95 7.30 6.71
CA LYS A 122 -14.20 6.29 7.45
C LYS A 122 -14.55 4.88 6.95
N THR A 123 -15.84 4.56 6.86
CA THR A 123 -16.30 3.25 6.37
C THR A 123 -15.89 3.02 4.91
N LYS A 124 -16.04 4.03 4.04
CA LYS A 124 -15.63 3.92 2.62
C LYS A 124 -14.15 3.58 2.49
N VAL A 125 -13.27 4.25 3.23
CA VAL A 125 -11.83 3.99 3.13
C VAL A 125 -11.46 2.63 3.71
N SER A 126 -12.08 2.21 4.82
CA SER A 126 -11.83 0.90 5.44
C SER A 126 -12.31 -0.25 4.55
N VAL A 127 -13.50 -0.13 3.95
CA VAL A 127 -14.02 -1.10 2.98
C VAL A 127 -13.15 -1.15 1.73
N PHE A 128 -12.76 0.01 1.19
CA PHE A 128 -11.89 0.08 -0.01
C PHE A 128 -10.56 -0.64 0.22
N THR A 129 -9.86 -0.36 1.32
CA THR A 129 -8.57 -1.00 1.61
C THR A 129 -8.71 -2.49 1.86
N ALA A 130 -9.80 -2.93 2.52
CA ALA A 130 -10.11 -4.33 2.73
C ALA A 130 -10.43 -5.06 1.42
N LEU A 131 -11.15 -4.44 0.48
CA LEU A 131 -11.43 -5.02 -0.85
C LEU A 131 -10.13 -5.20 -1.66
N ILE A 132 -9.23 -4.21 -1.65
CA ILE A 132 -7.92 -4.35 -2.31
C ILE A 132 -7.11 -5.48 -1.67
N MET A 133 -7.13 -5.60 -0.33
CA MET A 133 -6.48 -6.72 0.37
C MET A 133 -7.09 -8.06 -0.06
N GLY A 134 -8.42 -8.16 -0.15
CA GLY A 134 -9.11 -9.36 -0.63
C GLY A 134 -8.68 -9.76 -2.05
N LEU A 135 -8.59 -8.79 -2.97
CA LEU A 135 -8.10 -9.03 -4.33
C LEU A 135 -6.65 -9.53 -4.34
N ILE A 136 -5.78 -8.97 -3.50
CA ILE A 136 -4.39 -9.40 -3.37
C ILE A 136 -4.32 -10.83 -2.81
N CYS A 137 -5.13 -11.15 -1.81
CA CYS A 137 -5.21 -12.51 -1.27
C CYS A 137 -5.69 -13.51 -2.32
N LEU A 138 -6.66 -13.15 -3.17
CA LEU A 138 -7.10 -13.98 -4.29
C LEU A 138 -5.99 -14.19 -5.33
N LEU A 139 -5.24 -13.15 -5.67
CA LEU A 139 -4.07 -13.28 -6.56
C LEU A 139 -2.99 -14.16 -5.94
N SER A 140 -2.70 -13.99 -4.65
CA SER A 140 -1.74 -14.82 -3.92
C SER A 140 -2.17 -16.29 -3.94
N ALA A 141 -3.45 -16.57 -3.68
CA ALA A 141 -4.01 -17.91 -3.73
C ALA A 141 -3.92 -18.51 -5.16
N TYR A 142 -4.24 -17.70 -6.17
CA TYR A 142 -4.11 -18.13 -7.57
C TYR A 142 -2.69 -18.57 -7.90
N PHE A 143 -1.67 -17.77 -7.57
CA PHE A 143 -0.27 -18.15 -7.78
C PHE A 143 0.13 -19.38 -6.94
N ALA A 144 -0.33 -19.48 -5.70
CA ALA A 144 -0.06 -20.64 -4.84
C ALA A 144 -0.62 -21.95 -5.40
N PHE A 145 -1.77 -21.90 -6.10
CA PHE A 145 -2.37 -23.09 -6.72
C PHE A 145 -1.81 -23.43 -8.11
N THR A 146 -1.26 -22.44 -8.81
CA THR A 146 -0.65 -22.67 -10.14
C THR A 146 0.81 -23.13 -10.06
N ASP A 147 1.51 -22.82 -8.98
CA ASP A 147 2.89 -23.26 -8.75
C ASP A 147 2.93 -24.65 -8.11
N VAL A 148 3.42 -25.63 -8.86
CA VAL A 148 3.57 -27.03 -8.43
C VAL A 148 4.51 -27.22 -7.24
N HIS A 149 5.36 -26.25 -6.96
CA HIS A 149 6.35 -26.30 -5.86
C HIS A 149 5.82 -25.70 -4.57
N THR A 150 4.66 -25.05 -4.55
CA THR A 150 4.11 -24.35 -3.38
C THR A 150 4.01 -25.27 -2.15
N ALA A 151 3.51 -26.49 -2.31
CA ALA A 151 3.37 -27.44 -1.21
C ALA A 151 4.74 -27.82 -0.62
N ALA A 152 5.72 -28.09 -1.48
CA ALA A 152 7.10 -28.43 -1.06
C ALA A 152 7.78 -27.23 -0.40
N ASN A 153 7.59 -26.02 -0.94
CA ASN A 153 8.11 -24.78 -0.37
C ASN A 153 7.54 -24.51 1.03
N LEU A 154 6.22 -24.67 1.21
CA LEU A 154 5.58 -24.52 2.52
C LEU A 154 6.09 -25.55 3.53
N LYS A 155 6.21 -26.82 3.10
CA LYS A 155 6.79 -27.87 3.94
C LYS A 155 8.21 -27.50 4.40
N GLY A 156 9.05 -27.01 3.49
CA GLY A 156 10.42 -26.60 3.80
C GLY A 156 10.49 -25.37 4.69
N MET A 157 9.70 -24.32 4.41
CA MET A 157 9.69 -23.07 5.19
C MET A 157 9.25 -23.28 6.65
N PHE A 158 8.24 -24.11 6.88
CA PHE A 158 7.72 -24.39 8.23
C PHE A 158 8.29 -25.66 8.86
N ASN A 159 9.26 -26.33 8.19
CA ASN A 159 9.86 -27.58 8.64
C ASN A 159 8.81 -28.65 9.05
N LEU A 160 7.77 -28.79 8.21
CA LEU A 160 6.67 -29.70 8.51
C LEU A 160 7.09 -31.16 8.35
N SER A 161 6.70 -32.02 9.30
CA SER A 161 6.96 -33.47 9.26
C SER A 161 6.00 -34.25 8.35
N PHE A 162 4.99 -33.58 7.77
CA PHE A 162 3.97 -34.19 6.92
C PHE A 162 3.91 -33.50 5.53
N GLU A 163 3.29 -34.20 4.57
CA GLU A 163 3.07 -33.64 3.23
C GLU A 163 1.89 -32.65 3.25
N VAL A 164 2.09 -31.49 2.59
CA VAL A 164 1.03 -30.47 2.47
C VAL A 164 0.10 -30.87 1.34
N SER A 165 -1.14 -31.21 1.68
CA SER A 165 -2.17 -31.56 0.69
C SER A 165 -2.82 -30.32 0.07
N ASN A 166 -3.43 -30.47 -1.12
CA ASN A 166 -4.20 -29.40 -1.76
C ASN A 166 -5.34 -28.88 -0.86
N GLY A 167 -5.97 -29.76 -0.09
CA GLY A 167 -7.00 -29.35 0.89
C GLY A 167 -6.45 -28.45 1.98
N MET A 168 -5.24 -28.70 2.46
CA MET A 168 -4.56 -27.83 3.42
C MET A 168 -4.21 -26.47 2.80
N LEU A 169 -3.74 -26.44 1.55
CA LEU A 169 -3.48 -25.19 0.84
C LEU A 169 -4.75 -24.34 0.70
N ILE A 170 -5.88 -24.96 0.33
CA ILE A 170 -7.18 -24.30 0.25
C ILE A 170 -7.58 -23.74 1.62
N GLY A 171 -7.51 -24.56 2.67
CA GLY A 171 -7.84 -24.16 4.04
C GLY A 171 -7.03 -22.96 4.53
N VAL A 172 -5.69 -23.00 4.33
CA VAL A 172 -4.78 -21.91 4.71
C VAL A 172 -5.06 -20.65 3.89
N SER A 173 -5.32 -20.78 2.60
CA SER A 173 -5.63 -19.62 1.73
C SER A 173 -6.94 -18.94 2.13
N ILE A 174 -7.99 -19.70 2.42
CA ILE A 174 -9.29 -19.15 2.87
C ILE A 174 -9.16 -18.52 4.24
N ALA A 175 -8.60 -19.23 5.21
CA ALA A 175 -8.45 -18.74 6.59
C ALA A 175 -7.51 -17.52 6.62
N GLY A 176 -6.35 -17.59 5.97
CA GLY A 176 -5.40 -16.50 5.88
C GLY A 176 -5.99 -15.27 5.17
N GLY A 177 -6.66 -15.50 4.03
CA GLY A 177 -7.33 -14.43 3.28
C GLY A 177 -8.42 -13.73 4.10
N ALA A 178 -9.25 -14.49 4.83
CA ALA A 178 -10.26 -13.93 5.71
C ALA A 178 -9.65 -13.11 6.87
N ILE A 179 -8.59 -13.63 7.49
CA ILE A 179 -7.86 -12.93 8.55
C ILE A 179 -7.27 -11.63 8.02
N PHE A 180 -6.61 -11.63 6.86
CA PHE A 180 -6.03 -10.42 6.28
C PHE A 180 -7.10 -9.41 5.88
N PHE A 181 -8.21 -9.84 5.29
CA PHE A 181 -9.32 -8.97 4.91
C PHE A 181 -9.90 -8.25 6.13
N VAL A 182 -10.22 -9.01 7.18
CA VAL A 182 -10.80 -8.47 8.43
C VAL A 182 -9.78 -7.57 9.14
N SER A 183 -8.52 -8.01 9.26
CA SER A 183 -7.46 -7.23 9.89
C SER A 183 -7.23 -5.91 9.16
N GLN A 184 -7.25 -5.91 7.82
CA GLN A 184 -7.10 -4.71 7.01
C GLN A 184 -8.19 -3.69 7.29
N TYR A 185 -9.46 -4.14 7.34
CA TYR A 185 -10.57 -3.27 7.67
C TYR A 185 -10.38 -2.61 9.04
N PHE A 186 -10.11 -3.41 10.07
CA PHE A 186 -9.94 -2.91 11.44
C PHE A 186 -8.72 -2.00 11.60
N LEU A 187 -7.60 -2.35 11.02
CA LEU A 187 -6.39 -1.51 11.10
C LEU A 187 -6.59 -0.15 10.44
N THR A 188 -7.26 -0.12 9.30
CA THR A 188 -7.59 1.14 8.62
C THR A 188 -8.57 1.97 9.44
N ASP A 189 -9.62 1.35 9.99
CA ASP A 189 -10.64 1.99 10.82
C ASP A 189 -10.04 2.60 12.09
N VAL A 190 -9.22 1.83 12.82
CA VAL A 190 -8.53 2.28 14.04
C VAL A 190 -7.53 3.40 13.75
N ALA A 191 -6.74 3.27 12.67
CA ALA A 191 -5.79 4.29 12.27
C ALA A 191 -6.48 5.62 11.95
N PHE A 192 -7.61 5.55 11.24
CA PHE A 192 -8.44 6.72 10.94
C PHE A 192 -9.00 7.36 12.22
N GLU A 193 -9.68 6.57 13.05
CA GLU A 193 -10.35 7.05 14.26
C GLU A 193 -9.35 7.70 15.24
N LYS A 194 -8.23 7.00 15.52
CA LYS A 194 -7.18 7.50 16.41
C LYS A 194 -6.58 8.81 15.91
N THR A 195 -6.34 8.90 14.61
CA THR A 195 -5.77 10.11 13.98
C THR A 195 -6.74 11.27 14.08
N TYR A 196 -8.00 11.03 13.74
CA TYR A 196 -9.04 12.06 13.78
C TYR A 196 -9.25 12.62 15.19
N ARG A 197 -9.38 11.76 16.20
CA ARG A 197 -9.54 12.17 17.60
C ARG A 197 -8.33 13.00 18.09
N ASN A 198 -7.12 12.57 17.76
CA ASN A 198 -5.91 13.30 18.15
C ASN A 198 -5.87 14.71 17.54
N LEU A 199 -6.27 14.86 16.27
CA LEU A 199 -6.28 16.15 15.60
C LEU A 199 -7.35 17.10 16.19
N LEU A 200 -8.53 16.59 16.53
CA LEU A 200 -9.58 17.37 17.18
C LEU A 200 -9.15 17.87 18.58
N ASN A 201 -8.49 17.02 19.36
CA ASN A 201 -8.02 17.42 20.69
C ASN A 201 -6.96 18.53 20.59
N LEU A 202 -6.06 18.44 19.61
CA LEU A 202 -5.07 19.49 19.37
C LEU A 202 -5.72 20.82 18.97
N SER A 203 -6.75 20.82 18.14
CA SER A 203 -7.46 22.04 17.72
C SER A 203 -8.18 22.73 18.88
N LYS A 204 -8.76 21.96 19.81
CA LYS A 204 -9.41 22.51 21.03
C LYS A 204 -8.40 23.19 21.96
N THR A 205 -7.22 22.59 22.14
CA THR A 205 -6.17 23.13 23.02
C THR A 205 -5.56 24.42 22.47
N THR A 206 -5.54 24.59 21.15
CA THR A 206 -5.01 25.79 20.49
C THR A 206 -5.99 26.95 20.56
N ASN A 207 -7.30 26.69 20.55
CA ASN A 207 -8.33 27.73 20.62
C ASN A 207 -8.66 28.19 22.06
N SER A 208 -8.12 27.51 23.08
CA SER A 208 -8.29 27.85 24.51
C SER A 208 -7.15 28.70 25.09
N LYS A 209 -6.18 29.04 24.27
CA LYS A 209 -5.07 29.97 24.60
C LYS A 209 -5.22 31.25 23.82
#